data_5674c8598804a8419babf0aa6b605973
#
_entry.id   5674c8598804a8419babf0aa6b605973
#
_cell.length_a   1.000
_cell.length_b   1.000
_cell.length_c   1.000
_cell.angle_alpha   90.00
_cell.angle_beta   90.00
_cell.angle_gamma   90.00
#
_symmetry.space_group_name_H-M   'P 1'
#
loop_
_entity.id
_entity.type
_entity.pdbx_description
1 polymer ?
#
loop_
_entity_poly.entity_id
_entity_poly.type
_entity_poly.pdbx_seq_one_letter_code
_entity_poly.pdbx_strand_id
1 'polypeptide(L)'
;WQASHAYEMQEIDREMFPQNITYNTNIPTPESFLGRKLGSAPVRHHELVEYLRMIANLSNRLTVETIGYSHERRPILFVVATSESNQNEIKRIKKEHINLTNRDLNQPINDDMPVVTWLNYGVHGAEASGMDAALPTVYYLAAANGEEIDALLEKSVILITAVFNPDGHSNRISWMDTFSSEVLNPNPDNIEQNYDGRLARTNHYGFDLNRQWISITQPEPRAWIKKWHEWRPNLSVDYHEMGSAQTYYFSPGVPTRNHPLIPKQGIRLMEKIVEPAEAFLDSQKRLYFHGDRYDHFFLGKGSSFPLVNGGVGMLHEASSSRGIM
;
A
#
# COMPACT_ATOMS: atom_id res chain seq x y z
N TRP A 1 -32.69 9.92 -0.80
CA TRP A 1 -31.42 10.61 -1.00
C TRP A 1 -31.12 10.60 -2.48
N GLN A 2 -31.37 11.73 -3.14
CA GLN A 2 -31.00 11.93 -4.54
C GLN A 2 -29.49 12.24 -4.58
N ALA A 3 -28.70 11.31 -5.05
CA ALA A 3 -27.34 11.56 -5.49
C ALA A 3 -27.40 12.30 -6.83
N SER A 4 -27.45 13.60 -6.80
CA SER A 4 -27.38 14.43 -8.00
C SER A 4 -26.38 15.57 -7.80
N HIS A 5 -25.13 15.23 -7.64
CA HIS A 5 -24.02 16.11 -8.02
C HIS A 5 -22.93 15.16 -8.54
N ALA A 6 -22.85 15.07 -9.86
CA ALA A 6 -21.63 14.61 -10.48
C ALA A 6 -20.52 15.54 -9.95
N TYR A 7 -19.67 15.02 -9.10
CA TYR A 7 -18.54 15.77 -8.58
C TYR A 7 -17.59 15.99 -9.77
N GLU A 8 -17.49 17.23 -10.25
CA GLU A 8 -16.44 17.57 -11.20
C GLU A 8 -15.10 17.37 -10.49
N MET A 9 -14.22 16.55 -11.06
CA MET A 9 -12.86 16.35 -10.57
C MET A 9 -12.21 17.70 -10.30
N GLN A 10 -11.92 18.00 -9.03
CA GLN A 10 -11.29 19.27 -8.66
C GLN A 10 -9.81 19.28 -9.07
N GLU A 11 -9.21 20.46 -9.07
CA GLU A 11 -7.82 20.66 -9.50
C GLU A 11 -6.80 19.77 -8.77
N ILE A 12 -7.06 19.44 -7.50
CA ILE A 12 -6.25 18.52 -6.67
C ILE A 12 -6.32 17.07 -7.18
N ASP A 13 -7.48 16.59 -7.62
CA ASP A 13 -7.62 15.26 -8.22
C ASP A 13 -6.77 15.12 -9.48
N ARG A 14 -6.67 16.19 -10.25
CA ARG A 14 -5.85 16.23 -11.45
C ARG A 14 -4.36 16.14 -11.16
N GLU A 15 -3.89 16.64 -10.03
CA GLU A 15 -2.49 16.53 -9.63
C GLU A 15 -2.11 15.11 -9.16
N MET A 16 -3.06 14.35 -8.61
CA MET A 16 -2.83 12.98 -8.14
C MET A 16 -2.79 11.95 -9.27
N PHE A 17 -3.38 12.25 -10.42
CA PHE A 17 -3.54 11.29 -11.50
C PHE A 17 -2.86 11.77 -12.79
N PRO A 18 -2.35 10.85 -13.63
CA PRO A 18 -1.84 11.20 -14.94
C PRO A 18 -2.87 11.96 -15.78
N GLN A 19 -2.46 13.10 -16.35
CA GLN A 19 -3.37 14.04 -17.03
C GLN A 19 -3.71 13.61 -18.46
N ASN A 20 -2.88 12.77 -19.07
CA ASN A 20 -2.97 12.43 -20.50
C ASN A 20 -3.75 11.14 -20.77
N ILE A 21 -4.53 10.69 -19.81
CA ILE A 21 -5.34 9.47 -19.89
C ILE A 21 -6.80 9.76 -19.60
N THR A 22 -7.69 8.87 -20.02
CA THR A 22 -9.11 8.92 -19.69
C THR A 22 -9.45 7.95 -18.58
N TYR A 23 -10.55 8.17 -17.90
CA TYR A 23 -11.05 7.31 -16.84
C TYR A 23 -12.45 6.83 -17.16
N ASN A 24 -12.78 5.61 -16.75
CA ASN A 24 -14.13 5.07 -16.86
C ASN A 24 -15.06 5.81 -15.89
N THR A 25 -15.96 6.63 -16.43
CA THR A 25 -16.89 7.47 -15.67
C THR A 25 -17.96 6.69 -14.90
N ASN A 26 -18.12 5.39 -15.16
CA ASN A 26 -19.02 4.52 -14.39
C ASN A 26 -18.40 4.09 -13.06
N ILE A 27 -17.10 4.31 -12.85
CA ILE A 27 -16.40 4.02 -11.62
C ILE A 27 -16.25 5.33 -10.84
N PRO A 28 -16.90 5.49 -9.67
CA PRO A 28 -16.81 6.72 -8.90
C PRO A 28 -15.39 6.94 -8.35
N THR A 29 -14.93 8.20 -8.41
CA THR A 29 -13.67 8.59 -7.77
C THR A 29 -13.75 8.41 -6.25
N PRO A 30 -12.63 8.25 -5.55
CA PRO A 30 -12.62 8.21 -4.09
C PRO A 30 -13.33 9.41 -3.46
N GLU A 31 -13.10 10.62 -3.95
CA GLU A 31 -13.72 11.84 -3.44
C GLU A 31 -15.23 11.88 -3.66
N SER A 32 -15.69 11.45 -4.86
CA SER A 32 -17.11 11.32 -5.16
C SER A 32 -17.82 10.34 -4.21
N PHE A 33 -17.15 9.25 -3.87
CA PHE A 33 -17.67 8.26 -2.93
C PHE A 33 -17.66 8.79 -1.49
N LEU A 34 -16.56 9.40 -1.06
CA LEU A 34 -16.39 9.92 0.30
C LEU A 34 -17.21 11.17 0.59
N GLY A 35 -17.62 11.91 -0.45
CA GLY A 35 -18.28 13.21 -0.32
C GLY A 35 -17.37 14.32 0.23
N ARG A 36 -16.07 14.11 0.20
CA ARG A 36 -15.03 15.06 0.65
C ARG A 36 -13.73 14.87 -0.13
N LYS A 37 -12.86 15.89 -0.09
CA LYS A 37 -11.52 15.80 -0.68
C LYS A 37 -10.66 14.78 0.06
N LEU A 38 -9.85 14.01 -0.68
CA LEU A 38 -8.79 13.21 -0.08
C LEU A 38 -7.80 14.11 0.66
N GLY A 39 -7.38 13.66 1.85
CA GLY A 39 -6.50 14.42 2.73
C GLY A 39 -7.19 15.50 3.57
N SER A 40 -8.47 15.85 3.31
CA SER A 40 -9.22 16.76 4.18
C SER A 40 -9.64 16.13 5.51
N ALA A 41 -9.82 14.82 5.52
CA ALA A 41 -9.96 13.97 6.68
C ALA A 41 -9.47 12.57 6.32
N PRO A 42 -8.85 11.82 7.24
CA PRO A 42 -8.41 10.46 6.97
C PRO A 42 -9.60 9.57 6.58
N VAL A 43 -9.33 8.61 5.70
CA VAL A 43 -10.33 7.62 5.29
C VAL A 43 -10.58 6.65 6.45
N ARG A 44 -11.85 6.49 6.85
CA ARG A 44 -12.21 5.54 7.89
C ARG A 44 -12.18 4.11 7.37
N HIS A 45 -11.88 3.15 8.23
CA HIS A 45 -11.78 1.75 7.83
C HIS A 45 -13.04 1.22 7.11
N HIS A 46 -14.24 1.58 7.57
CA HIS A 46 -15.49 1.15 6.93
C HIS A 46 -15.67 1.78 5.54
N GLU A 47 -15.33 3.06 5.36
CA GLU A 47 -15.37 3.76 4.06
C GLU A 47 -14.43 3.07 3.07
N LEU A 48 -13.22 2.72 3.51
CA LEU A 48 -12.25 1.98 2.71
C LEU A 48 -12.78 0.59 2.31
N VAL A 49 -13.35 -0.16 3.25
CA VAL A 49 -13.94 -1.49 2.99
C VAL A 49 -15.09 -1.39 1.98
N GLU A 50 -15.98 -0.42 2.14
CA GLU A 50 -17.13 -0.22 1.25
C GLU A 50 -16.66 0.20 -0.16
N TYR A 51 -15.74 1.16 -0.23
CA TYR A 51 -15.20 1.61 -1.52
C TYR A 51 -14.50 0.49 -2.28
N LEU A 52 -13.61 -0.26 -1.65
CA LEU A 52 -12.91 -1.35 -2.31
C LEU A 52 -13.84 -2.45 -2.81
N ARG A 53 -14.87 -2.79 -2.06
CA ARG A 53 -15.88 -3.76 -2.49
C ARG A 53 -16.74 -3.24 -3.64
N MET A 54 -17.13 -1.98 -3.57
CA MET A 54 -17.91 -1.33 -4.64
C MET A 54 -17.11 -1.27 -5.95
N ILE A 55 -15.87 -0.77 -5.91
CA ILE A 55 -15.07 -0.60 -7.12
C ILE A 55 -14.72 -1.95 -7.77
N ALA A 56 -14.52 -3.00 -6.98
CA ALA A 56 -14.29 -4.35 -7.50
C ALA A 56 -15.53 -4.93 -8.21
N ASN A 57 -16.74 -4.51 -7.83
CA ASN A 57 -17.95 -4.91 -8.54
C ASN A 57 -18.16 -4.11 -9.84
N LEU A 58 -17.48 -3.00 -10.02
CA LEU A 58 -17.62 -2.12 -11.19
C LEU A 58 -16.48 -2.30 -12.22
N SER A 59 -15.43 -3.03 -11.88
CA SER A 59 -14.25 -3.21 -12.74
C SER A 59 -13.86 -4.68 -12.87
N ASN A 60 -13.79 -5.18 -14.10
CA ASN A 60 -13.32 -6.53 -14.41
C ASN A 60 -11.80 -6.71 -14.18
N ARG A 61 -11.09 -5.63 -13.85
CA ARG A 61 -9.65 -5.63 -13.54
C ARG A 61 -9.35 -5.96 -12.09
N LEU A 62 -10.38 -5.97 -11.21
CA LEU A 62 -10.22 -6.11 -9.77
C LEU A 62 -10.98 -7.32 -9.21
N THR A 63 -10.36 -7.98 -8.24
CA THR A 63 -11.05 -8.85 -7.29
C THR A 63 -10.69 -8.46 -5.87
N VAL A 64 -11.63 -8.60 -4.93
CA VAL A 64 -11.44 -8.30 -3.51
C VAL A 64 -11.87 -9.48 -2.67
N GLU A 65 -11.02 -9.88 -1.74
CA GLU A 65 -11.35 -10.91 -0.74
C GLU A 65 -11.07 -10.42 0.68
N THR A 66 -11.80 -10.95 1.66
CA THR A 66 -11.46 -10.78 3.08
C THR A 66 -10.52 -11.92 3.47
N ILE A 67 -9.26 -11.59 3.78
CA ILE A 67 -8.22 -12.58 4.10
C ILE A 67 -8.17 -12.93 5.59
N GLY A 68 -8.77 -12.12 6.43
CA GLY A 68 -8.82 -12.30 7.89
C GLY A 68 -9.52 -11.16 8.58
N TYR A 69 -9.43 -11.19 9.90
CA TYR A 69 -10.01 -10.17 10.77
C TYR A 69 -9.01 -9.81 11.87
N SER A 70 -9.02 -8.55 12.28
CA SER A 70 -8.29 -8.06 13.45
C SER A 70 -8.90 -8.59 14.75
N HIS A 71 -8.27 -8.26 15.88
CA HIS A 71 -8.84 -8.59 17.21
C HIS A 71 -10.22 -7.96 17.42
N GLU A 72 -10.45 -6.73 16.95
CA GLU A 72 -11.75 -6.06 17.03
C GLU A 72 -12.71 -6.45 15.89
N ARG A 73 -12.42 -7.55 15.21
CA ARG A 73 -13.26 -8.12 14.14
C ARG A 73 -13.42 -7.24 12.89
N ARG A 74 -12.49 -6.32 12.65
CA ARG A 74 -12.45 -5.55 11.41
C ARG A 74 -11.87 -6.41 10.28
N PRO A 75 -12.50 -6.44 9.09
CA PRO A 75 -12.00 -7.22 7.97
C PRO A 75 -10.70 -6.65 7.41
N ILE A 76 -9.76 -7.53 7.09
CA ILE A 76 -8.54 -7.20 6.33
C ILE A 76 -8.81 -7.59 4.88
N LEU A 77 -8.82 -6.60 4.00
CA LEU A 77 -9.10 -6.81 2.58
C LEU A 77 -7.81 -6.99 1.79
N PHE A 78 -7.92 -7.84 0.78
CA PHE A 78 -6.86 -8.13 -0.17
C PHE A 78 -7.41 -7.94 -1.58
N VAL A 79 -6.81 -7.02 -2.32
CA VAL A 79 -7.19 -6.70 -3.70
C VAL A 79 -6.18 -7.35 -4.64
N VAL A 80 -6.68 -7.92 -5.73
CA VAL A 80 -5.88 -8.36 -6.86
C VAL A 80 -6.27 -7.54 -8.07
N ALA A 81 -5.34 -6.75 -8.59
CA ALA A 81 -5.52 -5.91 -9.76
C ALA A 81 -4.62 -6.40 -10.91
N THR A 82 -5.21 -6.62 -12.08
CA THR A 82 -4.51 -7.02 -13.31
C THR A 82 -5.44 -6.82 -14.50
N SER A 83 -5.01 -7.13 -15.74
CA SER A 83 -5.91 -7.09 -16.90
C SER A 83 -7.09 -8.07 -16.77
N GLU A 84 -8.17 -7.83 -17.50
CA GLU A 84 -9.32 -8.73 -17.53
C GLU A 84 -8.93 -10.12 -18.04
N SER A 85 -8.06 -10.21 -19.03
CA SER A 85 -7.51 -11.47 -19.54
C SER A 85 -6.78 -12.24 -18.43
N ASN A 86 -5.92 -11.57 -17.67
CA ASN A 86 -5.20 -12.16 -16.54
C ASN A 86 -6.14 -12.55 -15.40
N GLN A 87 -7.19 -11.76 -15.11
CA GLN A 87 -8.20 -12.14 -14.10
C GLN A 87 -8.88 -13.47 -14.43
N ASN A 88 -9.20 -13.68 -15.70
CA ASN A 88 -9.79 -14.94 -16.16
C ASN A 88 -8.84 -16.14 -15.99
N GLU A 89 -7.54 -15.91 -16.07
CA GLU A 89 -6.48 -16.92 -15.98
C GLU A 89 -5.74 -16.89 -14.62
N ILE A 90 -6.22 -16.15 -13.63
CA ILE A 90 -5.49 -15.84 -12.41
C ILE A 90 -5.03 -17.09 -11.63
N LYS A 91 -5.81 -18.15 -11.65
CA LYS A 91 -5.46 -19.44 -11.01
C LYS A 91 -4.26 -20.10 -11.68
N ARG A 92 -4.21 -20.04 -13.03
CA ARG A 92 -3.10 -20.57 -13.83
C ARG A 92 -1.84 -19.75 -13.58
N ILE A 93 -1.93 -18.42 -13.69
CA ILE A 93 -0.83 -17.48 -13.46
C ILE A 93 -0.24 -17.70 -12.07
N LYS A 94 -1.07 -17.75 -11.03
CA LYS A 94 -0.64 -18.00 -9.65
C LYS A 94 0.10 -19.34 -9.51
N LYS A 95 -0.41 -20.41 -10.11
CA LYS A 95 0.24 -21.73 -10.07
C LYS A 95 1.59 -21.74 -10.77
N GLU A 96 1.66 -21.14 -11.95
CA GLU A 96 2.92 -21.03 -12.72
C GLU A 96 3.94 -20.20 -11.97
N HIS A 97 3.51 -19.06 -11.40
CA HIS A 97 4.37 -18.20 -10.60
C HIS A 97 4.97 -18.92 -9.38
N ILE A 98 4.17 -19.69 -8.63
CA ILE A 98 4.66 -20.47 -7.49
C ILE A 98 5.64 -21.56 -7.94
N ASN A 99 5.45 -22.14 -9.11
CA ASN A 99 6.35 -23.15 -9.65
C ASN A 99 7.79 -22.61 -9.85
N LEU A 100 7.97 -21.31 -10.08
CA LEU A 100 9.31 -20.69 -10.14
C LEU A 100 10.13 -20.90 -8.86
N THR A 101 9.47 -21.08 -7.73
CA THR A 101 10.12 -21.29 -6.43
C THR A 101 10.38 -22.76 -6.12
N ASN A 102 9.90 -23.68 -6.98
CA ASN A 102 10.10 -25.11 -6.82
C ASN A 102 11.38 -25.54 -7.54
N ARG A 103 12.44 -25.82 -6.76
CA ARG A 103 13.74 -26.23 -7.28
C ARG A 103 13.74 -27.58 -8.01
N ASP A 104 12.75 -28.44 -7.74
CA ASP A 104 12.62 -29.77 -8.33
C ASP A 104 11.96 -29.70 -9.72
N LEU A 105 11.30 -28.60 -10.05
CA LEU A 105 10.71 -28.38 -11.36
C LEU A 105 11.76 -27.67 -12.25
N ASN A 106 12.47 -28.47 -13.02
CA ASN A 106 13.41 -27.97 -14.03
C ASN A 106 12.63 -27.45 -15.26
N GLN A 107 11.75 -26.47 -15.06
CA GLN A 107 10.94 -25.87 -16.12
C GLN A 107 11.58 -24.58 -16.61
N PRO A 108 11.56 -24.29 -17.92
CA PRO A 108 12.01 -23.01 -18.44
C PRO A 108 11.14 -21.89 -17.87
N ILE A 109 11.78 -20.78 -17.51
CA ILE A 109 11.08 -19.55 -17.10
C ILE A 109 10.34 -19.03 -18.33
N ASN A 110 9.06 -18.75 -18.18
CA ASN A 110 8.29 -18.04 -19.18
C ASN A 110 8.50 -16.54 -18.99
N ASP A 111 9.22 -15.92 -19.90
CA ASP A 111 9.54 -14.47 -19.84
C ASP A 111 8.29 -13.59 -20.01
N ASP A 112 7.19 -14.13 -20.53
CA ASP A 112 5.90 -13.43 -20.67
C ASP A 112 5.03 -13.51 -19.41
N MET A 113 5.50 -14.17 -18.36
CA MET A 113 4.75 -14.30 -17.10
C MET A 113 4.60 -12.94 -16.42
N PRO A 114 3.38 -12.54 -15.99
CA PRO A 114 3.17 -11.31 -15.26
C PRO A 114 3.99 -11.24 -13.96
N VAL A 115 4.61 -10.09 -13.71
CA VAL A 115 5.30 -9.81 -12.45
C VAL A 115 4.28 -9.64 -11.33
N VAL A 116 4.49 -10.32 -10.20
CA VAL A 116 3.63 -10.20 -9.02
C VAL A 116 4.23 -9.18 -8.07
N THR A 117 3.51 -8.08 -7.85
CA THR A 117 3.90 -7.00 -6.93
C THR A 117 2.88 -6.87 -5.81
N TRP A 118 3.32 -6.70 -4.56
CA TRP A 118 2.42 -6.46 -3.43
C TRP A 118 2.65 -5.10 -2.79
N LEU A 119 1.63 -4.26 -2.82
CA LEU A 119 1.60 -2.93 -2.19
C LEU A 119 0.95 -3.07 -0.81
N ASN A 120 1.72 -2.80 0.23
CA ASN A 120 1.33 -3.00 1.62
C ASN A 120 1.17 -1.65 2.32
N TYR A 121 -0.03 -1.35 2.79
CA TYR A 121 -0.33 -0.10 3.46
C TYR A 121 -0.79 -0.36 4.90
N GLY A 122 -0.50 0.59 5.79
CA GLY A 122 -1.09 0.67 7.10
C GLY A 122 -0.77 -0.48 8.06
N VAL A 123 0.46 -1.01 8.03
CA VAL A 123 0.94 -1.94 9.07
C VAL A 123 1.03 -1.22 10.43
N HIS A 124 1.33 0.07 10.42
CA HIS A 124 1.16 0.96 11.55
C HIS A 124 -0.09 1.83 11.33
N GLY A 125 -1.10 1.65 12.13
CA GLY A 125 -2.37 2.35 11.95
C GLY A 125 -2.31 3.86 12.21
N ALA A 126 -1.27 4.35 12.89
CA ALA A 126 -1.03 5.78 13.10
C ALA A 126 -0.62 6.53 11.82
N GLU A 127 -0.15 5.81 10.80
CA GLU A 127 0.47 6.32 9.58
C GLU A 127 -0.58 6.39 8.46
N ALA A 128 -1.53 7.34 8.60
CA ALA A 128 -2.79 7.36 7.83
C ALA A 128 -2.62 7.63 6.33
N SER A 129 -1.59 8.39 5.91
CA SER A 129 -1.42 8.80 4.51
C SER A 129 -1.32 7.64 3.53
N GLY A 130 -0.69 6.54 3.94
CA GLY A 130 -0.60 5.33 3.10
C GLY A 130 -1.98 4.71 2.83
N MET A 131 -2.85 4.68 3.84
CA MET A 131 -4.20 4.14 3.71
C MET A 131 -5.09 5.05 2.85
N ASP A 132 -4.93 6.36 2.99
CA ASP A 132 -5.60 7.33 2.12
C ASP A 132 -5.12 7.19 0.66
N ALA A 133 -3.81 6.99 0.44
CA ALA A 133 -3.22 6.78 -0.88
C ALA A 133 -3.63 5.44 -1.55
N ALA A 134 -4.06 4.45 -0.78
CA ALA A 134 -4.52 3.18 -1.33
C ALA A 134 -5.80 3.35 -2.18
N LEU A 135 -6.69 4.29 -1.83
CA LEU A 135 -7.93 4.51 -2.59
C LEU A 135 -7.67 5.02 -4.01
N PRO A 136 -6.94 6.14 -4.22
CA PRO A 136 -6.63 6.61 -5.57
C PRO A 136 -5.78 5.61 -6.34
N THR A 137 -4.90 4.84 -5.68
CA THR A 137 -4.15 3.77 -6.33
C THR A 137 -5.08 2.71 -6.92
N VAL A 138 -6.03 2.21 -6.13
CA VAL A 138 -6.99 1.19 -6.61
C VAL A 138 -7.91 1.79 -7.68
N TYR A 139 -8.36 3.04 -7.52
CA TYR A 139 -9.15 3.74 -8.54
C TYR A 139 -8.40 3.84 -9.87
N TYR A 140 -7.14 4.27 -9.85
CA TYR A 140 -6.31 4.35 -11.04
C TYR A 140 -6.24 3.00 -11.77
N LEU A 141 -5.95 1.91 -11.05
CA LEU A 141 -5.86 0.57 -11.64
C LEU A 141 -7.21 0.07 -12.20
N ALA A 142 -8.32 0.47 -11.57
CA ALA A 142 -9.67 0.06 -11.97
C ALA A 142 -10.22 0.85 -13.16
N ALA A 143 -9.99 2.17 -13.18
CA ALA A 143 -10.72 3.11 -14.00
C ALA A 143 -9.90 3.74 -15.13
N ALA A 144 -8.58 3.80 -15.01
CA ALA A 144 -7.72 4.41 -16.03
C ALA A 144 -7.74 3.63 -17.34
N ASN A 145 -7.76 4.34 -18.47
CA ASN A 145 -7.72 3.77 -19.81
C ASN A 145 -6.55 4.36 -20.60
N GLY A 146 -5.94 3.54 -21.42
CA GLY A 146 -4.84 3.94 -22.29
C GLY A 146 -3.78 2.86 -22.38
N GLU A 147 -2.95 2.95 -23.39
CA GLU A 147 -1.95 1.93 -23.76
C GLU A 147 -0.98 1.62 -22.61
N GLU A 148 -0.58 2.62 -21.85
CA GLU A 148 0.38 2.47 -20.76
C GLU A 148 -0.21 1.64 -19.59
N ILE A 149 -1.42 1.98 -19.13
CA ILE A 149 -2.07 1.24 -18.03
C ILE A 149 -2.48 -0.17 -18.49
N ASP A 150 -2.93 -0.31 -19.74
CA ASP A 150 -3.31 -1.61 -20.27
C ASP A 150 -2.08 -2.53 -20.36
N ALA A 151 -0.95 -2.02 -20.84
CA ALA A 151 0.32 -2.75 -20.85
C ALA A 151 0.84 -3.08 -19.46
N LEU A 152 0.70 -2.16 -18.49
CA LEU A 152 1.06 -2.41 -17.09
C LEU A 152 0.25 -3.58 -16.52
N LEU A 153 -1.07 -3.54 -16.69
CA LEU A 153 -1.96 -4.57 -16.14
C LEU A 153 -1.81 -5.92 -16.85
N GLU A 154 -1.49 -5.93 -18.14
CA GLU A 154 -1.22 -7.17 -18.87
C GLU A 154 0.07 -7.86 -18.38
N LYS A 155 1.09 -7.06 -18.05
CA LYS A 155 2.41 -7.56 -17.62
C LYS A 155 2.56 -7.72 -16.11
N SER A 156 1.53 -7.41 -15.32
CA SER A 156 1.62 -7.47 -13.87
C SER A 156 0.34 -7.97 -13.20
N VAL A 157 0.53 -8.58 -12.03
CA VAL A 157 -0.50 -8.83 -11.03
C VAL A 157 -0.14 -7.99 -9.81
N ILE A 158 -0.96 -6.99 -9.53
CA ILE A 158 -0.74 -6.06 -8.42
C ILE A 158 -1.66 -6.46 -7.26
N LEU A 159 -1.03 -6.92 -6.19
CA LEU A 159 -1.69 -7.27 -4.93
C LEU A 159 -1.69 -6.03 -4.04
N ILE A 160 -2.81 -5.75 -3.37
CA ILE A 160 -2.89 -4.58 -2.49
C ILE A 160 -3.57 -4.98 -1.18
N THR A 161 -2.93 -4.64 -0.06
CA THR A 161 -3.56 -4.63 1.25
C THR A 161 -3.59 -3.20 1.74
N ALA A 162 -4.76 -2.60 1.71
CA ALA A 162 -4.91 -1.17 1.98
C ALA A 162 -4.76 -0.83 3.47
N VAL A 163 -5.07 -1.77 4.38
CA VAL A 163 -4.88 -1.62 5.83
C VAL A 163 -4.50 -2.96 6.45
N PHE A 164 -3.27 -3.10 6.91
CA PHE A 164 -2.83 -4.28 7.66
C PHE A 164 -3.23 -4.23 9.14
N ASN A 165 -3.33 -3.03 9.71
CA ASN A 165 -3.67 -2.80 11.12
C ASN A 165 -4.94 -1.96 11.26
N PRO A 166 -6.12 -2.55 11.02
CA PRO A 166 -7.37 -1.78 11.07
C PRO A 166 -7.75 -1.32 12.49
N ASP A 167 -7.29 -2.00 13.55
CA ASP A 167 -7.56 -1.58 14.91
C ASP A 167 -6.74 -0.35 15.30
N GLY A 168 -5.44 -0.37 15.01
CA GLY A 168 -4.58 0.79 15.21
C GLY A 168 -5.03 1.99 14.37
N HIS A 169 -5.44 1.75 13.11
CA HIS A 169 -6.00 2.79 12.26
C HIS A 169 -7.25 3.42 12.87
N SER A 170 -8.19 2.61 13.32
CA SER A 170 -9.42 3.11 13.95
C SER A 170 -9.14 3.90 15.22
N ASN A 171 -8.13 3.52 16.01
CA ASN A 171 -7.68 4.31 17.17
C ASN A 171 -7.20 5.70 16.77
N ARG A 172 -6.40 5.80 15.69
CA ARG A 172 -5.93 7.08 15.16
C ARG A 172 -7.09 7.96 14.72
N ILE A 173 -8.02 7.41 13.95
CA ILE A 173 -9.20 8.12 13.45
C ILE A 173 -10.08 8.61 14.62
N SER A 174 -10.33 7.76 15.62
CA SER A 174 -11.13 8.14 16.78
C SER A 174 -10.53 9.31 17.55
N TRP A 175 -9.21 9.35 17.66
CA TRP A 175 -8.51 10.50 18.25
C TRP A 175 -8.73 11.76 17.42
N MET A 176 -8.52 11.69 16.12
CA MET A 176 -8.70 12.84 15.21
C MET A 176 -10.15 13.32 15.22
N ASP A 177 -11.13 12.42 15.12
CA ASP A 177 -12.55 12.78 15.17
C ASP A 177 -12.94 13.44 16.50
N THR A 178 -12.25 13.09 17.61
CA THR A 178 -12.52 13.65 18.94
C THR A 178 -11.94 15.03 19.11
N PHE A 179 -10.74 15.29 18.56
CA PHE A 179 -9.96 16.49 18.87
C PHE A 179 -9.75 17.41 17.67
N SER A 180 -10.23 17.06 16.47
CA SER A 180 -10.16 17.94 15.30
C SER A 180 -11.00 19.20 15.52
N SER A 181 -10.46 20.33 15.10
CA SER A 181 -11.16 21.62 15.12
C SER A 181 -11.70 21.94 13.72
N GLU A 182 -12.82 22.65 13.67
CA GLU A 182 -13.39 23.14 12.42
C GLU A 182 -12.40 24.09 11.68
N VAL A 183 -11.59 24.81 12.45
CA VAL A 183 -10.53 25.66 11.93
C VAL A 183 -9.20 24.96 12.17
N LEU A 184 -8.47 24.68 11.08
CA LEU A 184 -7.16 24.03 11.14
C LEU A 184 -6.21 24.82 12.04
N ASN A 185 -5.64 24.14 13.02
CA ASN A 185 -4.66 24.71 13.94
C ASN A 185 -3.28 24.10 13.69
N PRO A 186 -2.35 24.84 13.07
CA PRO A 186 -1.01 24.33 12.75
C PRO A 186 -0.08 24.25 13.97
N ASN A 187 -0.54 24.65 15.17
CA ASN A 187 0.29 24.57 16.37
C ASN A 187 0.62 23.10 16.69
N PRO A 188 1.90 22.70 16.71
CA PRO A 188 2.31 21.34 17.02
C PRO A 188 1.95 20.89 18.44
N ASP A 189 1.67 21.82 19.35
CA ASP A 189 1.21 21.52 20.72
C ASP A 189 -0.30 21.32 20.81
N ASN A 190 -1.04 21.50 19.71
CA ASN A 190 -2.47 21.18 19.69
C ASN A 190 -2.68 19.69 19.95
N ILE A 191 -3.69 19.39 20.76
CA ILE A 191 -4.05 18.01 21.14
C ILE A 191 -4.30 17.11 19.92
N GLU A 192 -4.87 17.63 18.85
CA GLU A 192 -5.09 16.92 17.59
C GLU A 192 -3.78 16.41 17.00
N GLN A 193 -2.72 17.23 17.03
CA GLN A 193 -1.41 16.90 16.49
C GLN A 193 -0.51 16.17 17.48
N ASN A 194 -0.87 16.19 18.75
CA ASN A 194 -0.07 15.64 19.85
C ASN A 194 -0.56 14.25 20.29
N TYR A 195 -0.93 13.43 19.30
CA TYR A 195 -1.35 12.05 19.51
C TYR A 195 -0.21 11.18 20.02
N ASP A 196 -0.45 10.46 21.12
CA ASP A 196 0.46 9.37 21.53
C ASP A 196 0.33 8.19 20.55
N GLY A 197 1.16 8.21 19.52
CA GLY A 197 1.11 7.26 18.41
C GLY A 197 1.29 5.79 18.78
N ARG A 198 1.64 5.49 20.05
CA ARG A 198 1.89 4.11 20.48
C ARG A 198 0.67 3.21 20.34
N LEU A 199 -0.52 3.69 20.71
CA LEU A 199 -1.76 2.90 20.65
C LEU A 199 -2.26 2.67 19.22
N ALA A 200 -1.97 3.57 18.28
CA ALA A 200 -2.36 3.39 16.90
C ALA A 200 -1.26 2.78 16.04
N ARG A 201 0.02 2.88 16.44
CA ARG A 201 1.10 2.16 15.79
C ARG A 201 0.90 0.64 15.90
N THR A 202 0.52 0.18 17.09
CA THR A 202 0.35 -1.24 17.42
C THR A 202 -1.07 -1.73 17.12
N ASN A 203 -1.30 -3.04 17.18
CA ASN A 203 -2.64 -3.60 17.13
C ASN A 203 -3.37 -3.41 18.49
N HIS A 204 -4.60 -3.95 18.61
CA HIS A 204 -5.41 -3.86 19.82
C HIS A 204 -4.66 -4.21 21.12
N TYR A 205 -3.80 -5.21 21.09
CA TYR A 205 -3.07 -5.69 22.28
C TYR A 205 -1.64 -5.13 22.40
N GLY A 206 -1.29 -4.08 21.66
CA GLY A 206 0.00 -3.41 21.78
C GLY A 206 1.15 -4.11 21.05
N PHE A 207 0.86 -5.02 20.11
CA PHE A 207 1.90 -5.63 19.28
C PHE A 207 2.22 -4.77 18.06
N ASP A 208 3.49 -4.45 17.86
CA ASP A 208 3.97 -3.85 16.61
C ASP A 208 3.91 -4.91 15.49
N LEU A 209 2.95 -4.75 14.59
CA LEU A 209 2.71 -5.72 13.53
C LEU A 209 3.86 -5.76 12.50
N ASN A 210 4.64 -4.67 12.38
CA ASN A 210 5.85 -4.69 11.56
C ASN A 210 7.07 -5.33 12.27
N ARG A 211 6.82 -6.13 13.30
CA ARG A 211 7.78 -7.07 13.93
C ARG A 211 7.25 -8.50 13.90
N GLN A 212 6.10 -8.74 13.24
CA GLN A 212 5.38 -10.00 13.29
C GLN A 212 5.49 -10.86 12.01
N TRP A 213 6.32 -10.47 11.04
CA TRP A 213 6.48 -11.23 9.80
C TRP A 213 7.14 -12.60 9.97
N ILE A 214 7.87 -12.82 11.07
CA ILE A 214 8.46 -14.13 11.44
C ILE A 214 7.71 -14.75 12.61
N SER A 215 7.43 -13.99 13.66
CA SER A 215 6.83 -14.51 14.90
C SER A 215 5.37 -14.95 14.73
N ILE A 216 4.59 -14.24 13.91
CA ILE A 216 3.22 -14.58 13.45
C ILE A 216 2.28 -14.91 14.62
N THR A 217 2.41 -14.20 15.74
CA THR A 217 1.64 -14.49 16.97
C THR A 217 0.23 -13.92 16.93
N GLN A 218 0.00 -12.87 16.14
CA GLN A 218 -1.25 -12.13 16.05
C GLN A 218 -2.14 -12.61 14.89
N PRO A 219 -3.48 -12.39 14.94
CA PRO A 219 -4.39 -12.81 13.86
C PRO A 219 -4.12 -12.10 12.54
N GLU A 220 -3.76 -10.81 12.57
CA GLU A 220 -3.49 -10.01 11.38
C GLU A 220 -2.29 -10.59 10.57
N PRO A 221 -1.09 -10.80 11.15
CA PRO A 221 0.02 -11.41 10.41
C PRO A 221 -0.26 -12.84 9.94
N ARG A 222 -1.08 -13.62 10.66
CA ARG A 222 -1.49 -14.94 10.16
C ARG A 222 -2.25 -14.85 8.84
N ALA A 223 -3.07 -13.82 8.67
CA ALA A 223 -3.82 -13.60 7.45
C ALA A 223 -2.90 -13.27 6.27
N TRP A 224 -2.03 -12.27 6.40
CA TRP A 224 -1.19 -11.85 5.27
C TRP A 224 -0.02 -12.78 4.97
N ILE A 225 0.57 -13.45 5.98
CA ILE A 225 1.61 -14.45 5.72
C ILE A 225 1.05 -15.65 4.94
N LYS A 226 -0.19 -16.05 5.21
CA LYS A 226 -0.86 -17.04 4.37
C LYS A 226 -0.93 -16.59 2.92
N LYS A 227 -1.31 -15.33 2.66
CA LYS A 227 -1.33 -14.77 1.30
C LYS A 227 0.07 -14.63 0.71
N TRP A 228 1.07 -14.28 1.52
CA TRP A 228 2.46 -14.31 1.08
C TRP A 228 2.84 -15.67 0.50
N HIS A 229 2.60 -16.74 1.22
CA HIS A 229 2.94 -18.08 0.76
C HIS A 229 2.08 -18.55 -0.42
N GLU A 230 0.87 -18.03 -0.56
CA GLU A 230 0.02 -18.30 -1.71
C GLU A 230 0.49 -17.59 -2.99
N TRP A 231 1.13 -16.43 -2.88
CA TRP A 231 1.51 -15.59 -4.02
C TRP A 231 3.01 -15.46 -4.23
N ARG A 232 3.82 -15.45 -3.19
CA ARG A 232 5.28 -15.25 -3.21
C ARG A 232 5.71 -14.12 -4.15
N PRO A 233 5.28 -12.86 -3.90
CA PRO A 233 5.47 -11.76 -4.82
C PRO A 233 6.94 -11.52 -5.15
N ASN A 234 7.22 -11.12 -6.40
CA ASN A 234 8.56 -10.73 -6.85
C ASN A 234 9.02 -9.44 -6.16
N LEU A 235 8.07 -8.51 -5.97
CA LEU A 235 8.30 -7.23 -5.30
C LEU A 235 7.24 -7.03 -4.22
N SER A 236 7.64 -6.55 -3.06
CA SER A 236 6.75 -6.12 -1.98
C SER A 236 7.17 -4.75 -1.49
N VAL A 237 6.25 -3.79 -1.48
CA VAL A 237 6.49 -2.42 -1.03
C VAL A 237 5.73 -2.18 0.26
N ASP A 238 6.44 -1.78 1.31
CA ASP A 238 5.92 -1.50 2.64
C ASP A 238 5.87 0.02 2.84
N TYR A 239 4.64 0.60 2.83
CA TYR A 239 4.42 2.04 2.89
C TYR A 239 4.19 2.52 4.31
N HIS A 240 4.97 3.52 4.71
CA HIS A 240 5.05 4.07 6.04
C HIS A 240 5.05 5.60 6.07
N GLU A 241 4.99 6.14 7.28
CA GLU A 241 5.28 7.54 7.57
C GLU A 241 6.42 7.67 8.58
N MET A 242 7.29 8.63 8.32
CA MET A 242 8.31 9.10 9.25
C MET A 242 7.89 10.43 9.91
N GLY A 243 8.79 11.07 10.66
CA GLY A 243 8.48 12.35 11.32
C GLY A 243 8.11 13.47 10.36
N SER A 244 7.31 14.43 10.82
CA SER A 244 6.75 15.53 10.02
C SER A 244 7.79 16.51 9.45
N ALA A 245 8.98 16.60 10.05
CA ALA A 245 10.08 17.46 9.57
C ALA A 245 11.05 16.71 8.64
N GLN A 246 10.54 15.78 7.87
CA GLN A 246 11.31 14.94 6.96
C GLN A 246 10.89 15.18 5.50
N THR A 247 11.43 14.40 4.58
CA THR A 247 11.10 14.46 3.16
C THR A 247 10.40 13.17 2.73
N TYR A 248 10.93 12.48 1.72
CA TYR A 248 10.48 11.16 1.31
C TYR A 248 11.68 10.21 1.32
N TYR A 249 11.48 9.00 1.79
CA TYR A 249 12.50 7.95 1.79
C TYR A 249 12.01 6.72 1.03
N PHE A 250 12.92 6.06 0.34
CA PHE A 250 12.72 4.71 -0.20
C PHE A 250 14.02 3.91 -0.14
N SER A 251 13.87 2.56 -0.09
CA SER A 251 15.01 1.65 -0.13
C SER A 251 15.90 1.87 -1.36
N PRO A 252 17.20 1.56 -1.28
CA PRO A 252 17.86 0.77 -0.24
C PRO A 252 18.15 1.55 1.03
N GLY A 253 18.28 0.82 2.16
CA GLY A 253 18.72 1.36 3.44
C GLY A 253 20.23 1.47 3.55
N VAL A 254 20.73 1.71 4.79
CA VAL A 254 22.15 1.82 5.07
C VAL A 254 22.90 0.55 4.65
N PRO A 255 23.89 0.61 3.75
CA PRO A 255 24.54 -0.57 3.17
C PRO A 255 25.15 -1.52 4.21
N THR A 256 25.70 -0.98 5.30
CA THR A 256 26.33 -1.76 6.39
C THR A 256 25.33 -2.37 7.37
N ARG A 257 24.02 -2.09 7.22
CA ARG A 257 22.95 -2.57 8.09
C ARG A 257 22.00 -3.55 7.40
N ASN A 258 22.50 -4.27 6.40
CA ASN A 258 21.78 -5.37 5.77
C ASN A 258 22.08 -6.69 6.50
N HIS A 259 21.05 -7.53 6.65
CA HIS A 259 21.25 -8.86 7.23
C HIS A 259 22.12 -9.73 6.30
N PRO A 260 23.06 -10.52 6.82
CA PRO A 260 23.99 -11.31 6.00
C PRO A 260 23.32 -12.33 5.06
N LEU A 261 22.11 -12.78 5.37
CA LEU A 261 21.35 -13.71 4.52
C LEU A 261 20.69 -13.03 3.30
N ILE A 262 20.67 -11.71 3.24
CA ILE A 262 20.07 -10.99 2.10
C ILE A 262 20.99 -11.13 0.88
N PRO A 263 20.49 -11.68 -0.25
CA PRO A 263 21.28 -11.78 -1.46
C PRO A 263 21.69 -10.39 -1.98
N LYS A 264 22.96 -10.22 -2.36
CA LYS A 264 23.47 -8.97 -2.95
C LYS A 264 22.70 -8.55 -4.20
N GLN A 265 22.14 -9.51 -4.93
CA GLN A 265 21.32 -9.23 -6.10
C GLN A 265 20.02 -8.51 -5.73
N GLY A 266 19.39 -8.85 -4.58
CA GLY A 266 18.19 -8.16 -4.09
C GLY A 266 18.45 -6.67 -3.84
N ILE A 267 19.60 -6.33 -3.25
CA ILE A 267 20.00 -4.92 -3.04
C ILE A 267 20.21 -4.20 -4.38
N ARG A 268 20.91 -4.82 -5.34
CA ARG A 268 21.09 -4.23 -6.69
C ARG A 268 19.78 -4.05 -7.45
N LEU A 269 18.80 -4.93 -7.24
CA LEU A 269 17.47 -4.78 -7.83
C LEU A 269 16.71 -3.60 -7.20
N MET A 270 16.81 -3.39 -5.88
CA MET A 270 16.24 -2.19 -5.24
C MET A 270 16.75 -0.91 -5.88
N GLU A 271 18.08 -0.79 -6.05
CA GLU A 271 18.72 0.38 -6.68
C GLU A 271 18.15 0.66 -8.08
N LYS A 272 17.89 -0.37 -8.87
CA LYS A 272 17.29 -0.22 -10.21
C LYS A 272 15.80 0.11 -10.18
N ILE A 273 15.06 -0.48 -9.24
CA ILE A 273 13.61 -0.29 -9.14
C ILE A 273 13.28 1.16 -8.76
N VAL A 274 14.13 1.85 -8.01
CA VAL A 274 13.88 3.22 -7.58
C VAL A 274 14.25 4.28 -8.62
N GLU A 275 15.07 3.99 -9.62
CA GLU A 275 15.48 4.95 -10.65
C GLU A 275 14.30 5.74 -11.27
N PRO A 276 13.15 5.13 -11.64
CA PRO A 276 12.01 5.88 -12.14
C PRO A 276 11.37 6.80 -11.09
N ALA A 277 11.36 6.39 -9.82
CA ALA A 277 10.83 7.21 -8.74
C ALA A 277 11.74 8.42 -8.46
N GLU A 278 13.06 8.24 -8.51
CA GLU A 278 14.04 9.33 -8.42
C GLU A 278 13.83 10.34 -9.56
N ALA A 279 13.79 9.87 -10.78
CA ALA A 279 13.57 10.71 -11.95
C ALA A 279 12.24 11.50 -11.86
N PHE A 280 11.18 10.86 -11.36
CA PHE A 280 9.89 11.51 -11.14
C PHE A 280 9.99 12.60 -10.07
N LEU A 281 10.53 12.29 -8.88
CA LEU A 281 10.65 13.24 -7.78
C LEU A 281 11.56 14.43 -8.15
N ASP A 282 12.66 14.17 -8.87
CA ASP A 282 13.55 15.21 -9.42
C ASP A 282 12.80 16.12 -10.39
N SER A 283 11.98 15.58 -11.28
CA SER A 283 11.15 16.35 -12.20
C SER A 283 10.16 17.27 -11.48
N GLN A 284 9.66 16.82 -10.34
CA GLN A 284 8.75 17.56 -9.47
C GLN A 284 9.47 18.46 -8.45
N LYS A 285 10.82 18.48 -8.46
CA LYS A 285 11.65 19.22 -7.49
C LYS A 285 11.33 18.86 -6.04
N ARG A 286 10.97 17.60 -5.78
CA ARG A 286 10.66 17.09 -4.43
C ARG A 286 11.89 16.42 -3.83
N LEU A 287 12.17 16.74 -2.57
CA LEU A 287 13.30 16.17 -1.84
C LEU A 287 13.01 14.73 -1.40
N TYR A 288 14.00 13.87 -1.54
CA TYR A 288 13.98 12.49 -1.07
C TYR A 288 15.39 12.08 -0.61
N PHE A 289 15.49 10.92 0.00
CA PHE A 289 16.77 10.30 0.34
C PHE A 289 16.67 8.78 0.37
N HIS A 290 17.79 8.11 0.22
CA HIS A 290 17.97 6.67 0.41
C HIS A 290 19.40 6.39 0.89
N GLY A 291 19.74 5.12 1.15
CA GLY A 291 21.10 4.73 1.58
C GLY A 291 21.45 5.16 3.01
N ASP A 292 20.53 5.76 3.73
CA ASP A 292 20.71 6.29 5.08
C ASP A 292 19.55 5.92 5.99
N ARG A 293 19.71 6.09 7.31
CA ARG A 293 18.76 5.96 8.41
C ARG A 293 18.18 4.56 8.61
N TYR A 294 17.52 3.97 7.61
CA TYR A 294 16.81 2.70 7.70
C TYR A 294 17.70 1.50 7.39
N ASP A 295 17.27 0.31 7.83
CA ASP A 295 18.03 -0.93 7.70
C ASP A 295 17.14 -2.10 7.26
N HIS A 296 17.79 -3.14 6.74
CA HIS A 296 17.19 -4.44 6.45
C HIS A 296 17.79 -5.56 7.32
N PHE A 297 18.18 -5.24 8.56
CA PHE A 297 18.82 -6.22 9.43
C PHE A 297 17.82 -7.18 10.08
N PHE A 298 16.76 -6.65 10.71
CA PHE A 298 15.75 -7.50 11.32
C PHE A 298 14.77 -8.03 10.27
N LEU A 299 14.76 -9.36 10.07
CA LEU A 299 13.99 -10.01 9.00
C LEU A 299 12.48 -10.09 9.25
N GLY A 300 12.00 -9.72 10.42
CA GLY A 300 10.59 -9.71 10.80
C GLY A 300 9.83 -8.44 10.41
N LYS A 301 10.37 -7.63 9.48
CA LYS A 301 9.72 -6.43 8.91
C LYS A 301 9.19 -6.72 7.50
N GLY A 302 8.14 -6.01 7.07
CA GLY A 302 7.55 -6.12 5.73
C GLY A 302 8.53 -5.85 4.60
N SER A 303 9.47 -4.94 4.80
CA SER A 303 10.52 -4.62 3.83
C SER A 303 11.70 -5.60 3.82
N SER A 304 11.93 -6.36 4.89
CA SER A 304 13.10 -7.25 5.02
C SER A 304 12.74 -8.73 4.80
N PHE A 305 11.54 -9.15 5.19
CA PHE A 305 11.06 -10.52 5.04
C PHE A 305 11.10 -11.02 3.57
N PRO A 306 10.67 -10.24 2.57
CA PRO A 306 10.74 -10.64 1.17
C PRO A 306 12.16 -10.96 0.70
N LEU A 307 13.15 -10.19 1.15
CA LEU A 307 14.53 -10.27 0.70
C LEU A 307 15.21 -11.62 1.00
N VAL A 308 14.72 -12.35 1.99
CA VAL A 308 15.23 -13.69 2.34
C VAL A 308 14.28 -14.81 1.94
N ASN A 309 13.14 -14.44 1.31
CA ASN A 309 12.12 -15.37 0.84
C ASN A 309 11.94 -15.35 -0.69
N GLY A 310 12.96 -14.88 -1.43
CA GLY A 310 13.01 -14.96 -2.89
C GLY A 310 12.41 -13.77 -3.64
N GLY A 311 11.93 -12.74 -2.93
CA GLY A 311 11.44 -11.49 -3.49
C GLY A 311 12.33 -10.30 -3.19
N VAL A 312 11.96 -9.13 -3.71
CA VAL A 312 12.52 -7.83 -3.33
C VAL A 312 11.56 -7.14 -2.38
N GLY A 313 12.04 -6.74 -1.21
CA GLY A 313 11.26 -5.97 -0.24
C GLY A 313 11.75 -4.52 -0.22
N MET A 314 10.83 -3.58 -0.32
CA MET A 314 11.15 -2.15 -0.30
C MET A 314 10.41 -1.46 0.83
N LEU A 315 11.05 -0.46 1.41
CA LEU A 315 10.47 0.46 2.38
C LEU A 315 10.31 1.82 1.73
N HIS A 316 9.10 2.36 1.81
CA HIS A 316 8.79 3.74 1.46
C HIS A 316 8.29 4.46 2.70
N GLU A 317 8.81 5.67 2.97
CA GLU A 317 8.46 6.47 4.13
C GLU A 317 8.11 7.90 3.69
N ALA A 318 6.86 8.28 3.82
CA ALA A 318 6.44 9.65 3.59
C ALA A 318 6.67 10.51 4.84
N SER A 319 6.83 11.82 4.66
CA SER A 319 6.74 12.77 5.79
C SER A 319 5.33 12.77 6.34
N SER A 320 5.17 12.57 7.65
CA SER A 320 3.85 12.59 8.28
C SER A 320 3.27 14.01 8.35
N SER A 321 2.00 14.15 8.00
CA SER A 321 1.26 15.40 8.26
C SER A 321 0.88 15.57 9.73
N ARG A 322 1.01 14.52 10.56
CA ARG A 322 0.55 14.40 11.96
C ARG A 322 -0.94 14.62 12.17
N GLY A 323 -1.63 15.08 11.23
CA GLY A 323 -3.03 15.43 11.21
C GLY A 323 -3.40 15.90 9.81
N ILE A 324 -4.53 16.54 9.73
CA ILE A 324 -5.02 17.11 8.48
C ILE A 324 -4.43 18.53 8.35
N MET A 325 -3.84 18.82 7.21
CA MET A 325 -3.43 20.18 6.86
C MET A 325 -4.19 20.66 5.64
#